data_3bea61d5187e05dd62702d1355733dfd
#
_entry.id   3bea61d5187e05dd62702d1355733dfd
#
_cell.length_a   1.000
_cell.length_b   1.000
_cell.length_c   1.000
_cell.angle_alpha   90.00
_cell.angle_beta   90.00
_cell.angle_gamma   90.00
#
_symmetry.space_group_name_H-M   'P 1'
#
loop_
_entity.id
_entity.type
_entity.pdbx_description
1 polymer ?
#
loop_
_entity_poly.entity_id
_entity_poly.type
_entity_poly.pdbx_seq_one_letter_code
_entity_poly.pdbx_strand_id
1 'polypeptide(L)'
;MTEKINSIKDKIISEIKSGKIKMRPKIYFWVKLVFFIFLVVILFLVSVFLISFILFVLNISGGWFLTKFGWGGIKSLFLSLPWLLILIALIFVFLVEVIISSFGFTYRRPLVYSLAGLLVFAVVCGIIVHKTPFHQNLLLSAEGENLPIFGPFYLNYSRMQFTDTQTGVVSSLSEEIIEIREPNGVLLRISVPGKEFLPADRKIEKGDVIMMLNKKIKKVKEDSPCYMHNQRQVK
;
A
#
# COMPACT_ATOMS: atom_id res chain seq x y z
N MET A 1 39.65 -40.85 20.42
CA MET A 1 38.92 -39.62 20.12
C MET A 1 39.75 -38.36 20.34
N THR A 2 40.59 -38.32 21.35
CA THR A 2 41.51 -37.25 21.74
C THR A 2 42.63 -36.96 20.74
N GLU A 3 43.20 -37.96 20.07
CA GLU A 3 44.26 -37.79 19.05
C GLU A 3 43.79 -37.02 17.81
N LYS A 4 42.56 -37.25 17.37
CA LYS A 4 41.96 -36.56 16.20
C LYS A 4 41.74 -35.07 16.49
N ILE A 5 41.40 -34.74 17.73
CA ILE A 5 41.19 -33.35 18.19
C ILE A 5 42.54 -32.61 18.28
N ASN A 6 43.62 -33.29 18.78
CA ASN A 6 44.94 -32.68 18.83
C ASN A 6 45.54 -32.45 17.45
N SER A 7 45.40 -33.38 16.52
CA SER A 7 45.83 -33.24 15.13
C SER A 7 45.14 -32.06 14.40
N ILE A 8 43.84 -31.83 14.65
CA ILE A 8 43.10 -30.69 14.09
C ILE A 8 43.59 -29.37 14.69
N LYS A 9 43.85 -29.37 16.00
CA LYS A 9 44.35 -28.20 16.72
C LYS A 9 45.73 -27.76 16.24
N ASP A 10 46.65 -28.75 16.07
CA ASP A 10 48.00 -28.49 15.57
C ASP A 10 48.00 -28.00 14.13
N LYS A 11 47.11 -28.50 13.30
CA LYS A 11 46.94 -28.06 11.93
C LYS A 11 46.43 -26.60 11.84
N ILE A 12 45.45 -26.24 12.68
CA ILE A 12 44.94 -24.88 12.78
C ILE A 12 46.02 -23.91 13.29
N ILE A 13 46.78 -24.33 14.30
CA ILE A 13 47.86 -23.49 14.84
C ILE A 13 48.99 -23.30 13.81
N SER A 14 49.32 -24.32 13.04
CA SER A 14 50.33 -24.20 11.97
C SER A 14 49.88 -23.31 10.83
N GLU A 15 48.61 -23.36 10.45
CA GLU A 15 48.04 -22.45 9.44
C GLU A 15 47.94 -20.98 9.90
N ILE A 16 47.69 -20.76 11.21
CA ILE A 16 47.76 -19.42 11.82
C ILE A 16 49.20 -18.89 11.84
N LYS A 17 50.16 -19.72 12.26
CA LYS A 17 51.59 -19.36 12.30
C LYS A 17 52.19 -19.12 10.91
N SER A 18 51.71 -19.81 9.89
CA SER A 18 52.17 -19.64 8.49
C SER A 18 51.63 -18.38 7.82
N GLY A 19 50.84 -17.55 8.53
CA GLY A 19 50.30 -16.28 7.99
C GLY A 19 49.26 -16.45 6.87
N LYS A 20 48.81 -17.68 6.58
CA LYS A 20 47.80 -17.97 5.56
C LYS A 20 46.40 -17.44 5.97
N ILE A 21 46.16 -17.29 7.27
CA ILE A 21 44.89 -16.77 7.78
C ILE A 21 45.09 -15.29 8.14
N LYS A 22 44.71 -14.41 7.24
CA LYS A 22 44.63 -12.94 7.51
C LYS A 22 43.51 -12.68 8.50
N MET A 23 43.82 -12.31 9.71
CA MET A 23 42.81 -11.83 10.67
C MET A 23 42.21 -10.54 10.16
N ARG A 24 40.88 -10.55 9.94
CA ARG A 24 40.16 -9.32 9.56
C ARG A 24 40.07 -8.41 10.79
N PRO A 25 40.37 -7.10 10.65
CA PRO A 25 40.32 -6.15 11.75
C PRO A 25 38.88 -6.08 12.33
N LYS A 26 38.76 -5.86 13.64
CA LYS A 26 37.46 -5.73 14.33
C LYS A 26 36.55 -4.68 13.68
N ILE A 27 37.12 -3.60 13.14
CA ILE A 27 36.44 -2.53 12.42
C ILE A 27 35.62 -3.08 11.24
N TYR A 28 36.12 -4.08 10.50
CA TYR A 28 35.40 -4.71 9.40
C TYR A 28 34.05 -5.31 9.82
N PHE A 29 34.03 -5.95 10.98
CA PHE A 29 32.77 -6.55 11.50
C PHE A 29 31.79 -5.46 11.96
N TRP A 30 32.27 -4.37 12.54
CA TRP A 30 31.43 -3.24 12.94
C TRP A 30 30.84 -2.52 11.73
N VAL A 31 31.63 -2.22 10.72
CA VAL A 31 31.17 -1.60 9.46
C VAL A 31 30.14 -2.48 8.79
N LYS A 32 30.41 -3.79 8.71
CA LYS A 32 29.45 -4.75 8.14
C LYS A 32 28.13 -4.76 8.92
N LEU A 33 28.17 -4.78 10.24
CA LEU A 33 26.97 -4.77 11.09
C LEU A 33 26.16 -3.50 10.90
N VAL A 34 26.79 -2.33 10.94
CA VAL A 34 26.14 -1.02 10.74
C VAL A 34 25.49 -0.95 9.35
N PHE A 35 26.19 -1.40 8.33
CA PHE A 35 25.65 -1.44 6.96
C PHE A 35 24.40 -2.33 6.86
N PHE A 36 24.41 -3.50 7.49
CA PHE A 36 23.25 -4.38 7.49
C PHE A 36 22.06 -3.79 8.25
N ILE A 37 22.30 -3.18 9.43
CA ILE A 37 21.24 -2.51 10.19
C ILE A 37 20.63 -1.39 9.34
N PHE A 38 21.44 -0.59 8.69
CA PHE A 38 20.99 0.50 7.80
C PHE A 38 20.15 -0.05 6.64
N LEU A 39 20.59 -1.15 6.01
CA LEU A 39 19.84 -1.80 4.95
C LEU A 39 18.47 -2.32 5.41
N VAL A 40 18.43 -2.98 6.59
CA VAL A 40 17.17 -3.47 7.19
C VAL A 40 16.21 -2.30 7.45
N VAL A 41 16.71 -1.21 8.02
CA VAL A 41 15.89 -0.03 8.31
C VAL A 41 15.32 0.57 7.03
N ILE A 42 16.13 0.73 5.97
CA ILE A 42 15.65 1.28 4.69
C ILE A 42 14.59 0.36 4.09
N LEU A 43 14.84 -0.95 4.00
CA LEU A 43 13.87 -1.89 3.42
C LEU A 43 12.56 -1.92 4.22
N PHE A 44 12.65 -1.84 5.55
CA PHE A 44 11.47 -1.76 6.41
C PHE A 44 10.69 -0.47 6.19
N LEU A 45 11.35 0.68 6.11
CA LEU A 45 10.69 1.96 5.82
C LEU A 45 10.01 1.97 4.45
N VAL A 46 10.65 1.39 3.43
CA VAL A 46 10.04 1.23 2.10
C VAL A 46 8.80 0.33 2.18
N SER A 47 8.86 -0.78 2.95
CA SER A 47 7.70 -1.66 3.14
C SER A 47 6.52 -0.91 3.81
N VAL A 48 6.80 -0.17 4.88
CA VAL A 48 5.80 0.65 5.59
C VAL A 48 5.21 1.71 4.66
N PHE A 49 6.05 2.38 3.87
CA PHE A 49 5.60 3.38 2.89
C PHE A 49 4.66 2.75 1.85
N LEU A 50 5.01 1.60 1.27
CA LEU A 50 4.17 0.92 0.28
C LEU A 50 2.83 0.46 0.88
N ILE A 51 2.83 -0.11 2.07
CA ILE A 51 1.60 -0.52 2.77
C ILE A 51 0.72 0.70 3.03
N SER A 52 1.29 1.78 3.56
CA SER A 52 0.58 3.04 3.81
C SER A 52 0.02 3.65 2.53
N PHE A 53 0.79 3.60 1.43
CA PHE A 53 0.35 4.08 0.12
C PHE A 53 -0.82 3.25 -0.44
N ILE A 54 -0.80 1.92 -0.31
CA ILE A 54 -1.92 1.06 -0.72
C ILE A 54 -3.20 1.44 0.03
N LEU A 55 -3.10 1.63 1.36
CA LEU A 55 -4.23 2.07 2.18
C LEU A 55 -4.75 3.46 1.77
N PHE A 56 -3.83 4.36 1.43
CA PHE A 56 -4.15 5.70 0.95
C PHE A 56 -4.92 5.65 -0.39
N VAL A 57 -4.43 4.87 -1.35
CA VAL A 57 -5.08 4.69 -2.66
C VAL A 57 -6.49 4.11 -2.48
N LEU A 58 -6.64 3.07 -1.67
CA LEU A 58 -7.95 2.48 -1.37
C LEU A 58 -8.93 3.47 -0.72
N ASN A 59 -8.41 4.36 0.11
CA ASN A 59 -9.21 5.36 0.79
C ASN A 59 -9.67 6.47 -0.17
N ILE A 60 -8.75 7.01 -0.97
CA ILE A 60 -9.06 8.11 -1.89
C ILE A 60 -9.94 7.67 -3.07
N SER A 61 -9.74 6.42 -3.55
CA SER A 61 -10.56 5.83 -4.61
C SER A 61 -11.94 5.35 -4.12
N GLY A 62 -12.22 5.41 -2.82
CA GLY A 62 -13.49 4.98 -2.25
C GLY A 62 -13.63 3.46 -2.07
N GLY A 63 -12.51 2.72 -2.02
CA GLY A 63 -12.51 1.26 -1.87
C GLY A 63 -13.29 0.78 -0.65
N TRP A 64 -13.17 1.47 0.48
CA TRP A 64 -13.95 1.16 1.69
C TRP A 64 -15.46 1.36 1.54
N PHE A 65 -15.87 2.23 0.62
CA PHE A 65 -17.29 2.45 0.35
C PHE A 65 -17.90 1.29 -0.43
N LEU A 66 -17.10 0.57 -1.22
CA LEU A 66 -17.55 -0.60 -1.99
C LEU A 66 -18.10 -1.72 -1.10
N THR A 67 -17.59 -1.88 0.12
CA THR A 67 -18.09 -2.89 1.06
C THR A 67 -19.59 -2.71 1.36
N LYS A 68 -20.13 -1.49 1.23
CA LYS A 68 -21.56 -1.20 1.41
C LYS A 68 -22.45 -1.77 0.32
N PHE A 69 -21.89 -2.16 -0.82
CA PHE A 69 -22.63 -2.82 -1.89
C PHE A 69 -22.72 -4.35 -1.71
N GLY A 70 -22.31 -4.86 -0.54
CA GLY A 70 -22.33 -6.29 -0.21
C GLY A 70 -21.31 -7.09 -1.01
N TRP A 71 -21.63 -8.34 -1.34
CA TRP A 71 -20.70 -9.26 -2.00
C TRP A 71 -20.16 -8.77 -3.34
N GLY A 72 -21.01 -8.12 -4.15
CA GLY A 72 -20.59 -7.51 -5.43
C GLY A 72 -19.52 -6.44 -5.25
N GLY A 73 -19.66 -5.60 -4.22
CA GLY A 73 -18.68 -4.57 -3.90
C GLY A 73 -17.35 -5.14 -3.41
N ILE A 74 -17.39 -6.19 -2.58
CA ILE A 74 -16.18 -6.90 -2.12
C ILE A 74 -15.44 -7.54 -3.28
N LYS A 75 -16.17 -8.18 -4.22
CA LYS A 75 -15.59 -8.77 -5.43
C LYS A 75 -14.91 -7.70 -6.30
N SER A 76 -15.59 -6.58 -6.55
CA SER A 76 -15.05 -5.48 -7.33
C SER A 76 -13.78 -4.89 -6.66
N LEU A 77 -13.82 -4.68 -5.35
CA LEU A 77 -12.65 -4.24 -4.57
C LEU A 77 -11.48 -5.20 -4.73
N PHE A 78 -11.71 -6.51 -4.57
CA PHE A 78 -10.66 -7.52 -4.67
C PHE A 78 -10.03 -7.57 -6.06
N LEU A 79 -10.84 -7.52 -7.13
CA LEU A 79 -10.35 -7.53 -8.51
C LEU A 79 -9.54 -6.27 -8.85
N SER A 80 -9.90 -5.14 -8.27
CA SER A 80 -9.25 -3.84 -8.55
C SER A 80 -8.12 -3.50 -7.58
N LEU A 81 -7.81 -4.37 -6.61
CA LEU A 81 -6.64 -4.16 -5.73
C LEU A 81 -5.36 -4.01 -6.56
N PRO A 82 -4.45 -3.11 -6.17
CA PRO A 82 -3.16 -2.97 -6.82
C PRO A 82 -2.23 -4.13 -6.44
N TRP A 83 -2.52 -5.32 -6.96
CA TRP A 83 -1.83 -6.58 -6.64
C TRP A 83 -0.31 -6.49 -6.79
N LEU A 84 0.13 -5.76 -7.82
CA LEU A 84 1.56 -5.54 -8.03
C LEU A 84 2.22 -4.83 -6.85
N LEU A 85 1.57 -3.78 -6.31
CA LEU A 85 2.10 -3.05 -5.15
C LEU A 85 2.10 -3.92 -3.89
N ILE A 86 1.03 -4.70 -3.69
CA ILE A 86 0.92 -5.65 -2.57
C ILE A 86 2.05 -6.68 -2.66
N LEU A 87 2.28 -7.26 -3.85
CA LEU A 87 3.35 -8.23 -4.06
C LEU A 87 4.73 -7.61 -3.77
N ILE A 88 5.00 -6.41 -4.27
CA ILE A 88 6.25 -5.70 -4.01
C ILE A 88 6.42 -5.45 -2.50
N ALA A 89 5.38 -4.97 -1.80
CA ALA A 89 5.45 -4.74 -0.36
C ALA A 89 5.77 -6.03 0.40
N LEU A 90 5.14 -7.16 0.04
CA LEU A 90 5.41 -8.48 0.64
C LEU A 90 6.85 -8.94 0.36
N ILE A 91 7.37 -8.72 -0.85
CA ILE A 91 8.77 -9.03 -1.18
C ILE A 91 9.72 -8.22 -0.28
N PHE A 92 9.47 -6.93 -0.06
CA PHE A 92 10.31 -6.13 0.82
C PHE A 92 10.26 -6.60 2.27
N VAL A 93 9.08 -6.94 2.80
CA VAL A 93 8.95 -7.54 4.15
C VAL A 93 9.72 -8.86 4.24
N PHE A 94 9.60 -9.71 3.21
CA PHE A 94 10.33 -10.97 3.15
C PHE A 94 11.85 -10.78 3.09
N LEU A 95 12.34 -9.80 2.32
CA LEU A 95 13.76 -9.46 2.27
C LEU A 95 14.30 -9.01 3.63
N VAL A 96 13.54 -8.19 4.36
CA VAL A 96 13.88 -7.78 5.73
C VAL A 96 14.05 -9.01 6.62
N GLU A 97 13.10 -9.96 6.56
CA GLU A 97 13.15 -11.19 7.35
C GLU A 97 14.38 -12.06 6.99
N VAL A 98 14.66 -12.23 5.69
CA VAL A 98 15.85 -12.99 5.24
C VAL A 98 17.15 -12.37 5.75
N ILE A 99 17.25 -11.04 5.73
CA ILE A 99 18.44 -10.35 6.24
C ILE A 99 18.55 -10.51 7.75
N ILE A 100 17.46 -10.34 8.52
CA ILE A 100 17.45 -10.53 9.97
C ILE A 100 17.79 -11.97 10.34
N SER A 101 17.23 -12.95 9.63
CA SER A 101 17.50 -14.38 9.90
C SER A 101 18.93 -14.80 9.61
N SER A 102 19.63 -14.08 8.72
CA SER A 102 21.06 -14.29 8.43
C SER A 102 21.97 -13.95 9.62
N PHE A 103 21.48 -13.16 10.57
CA PHE A 103 22.15 -12.91 11.83
C PHE A 103 21.69 -13.97 12.82
N GLY A 104 22.47 -14.98 13.12
CA GLY A 104 22.25 -16.16 13.96
C GLY A 104 21.45 -16.00 15.28
N PHE A 105 20.87 -14.81 15.52
CA PHE A 105 20.03 -14.52 16.68
C PHE A 105 18.64 -15.23 16.61
N THR A 106 18.17 -15.52 15.39
CA THR A 106 16.81 -16.05 15.13
C THR A 106 16.79 -17.59 15.04
N TYR A 107 17.92 -18.26 15.23
CA TYR A 107 18.07 -19.72 15.05
C TYR A 107 17.11 -20.59 15.89
N ARG A 108 16.48 -20.04 16.93
CA ARG A 108 15.60 -20.80 17.84
C ARG A 108 14.10 -20.62 17.59
N ARG A 109 13.68 -19.74 16.67
CA ARG A 109 12.26 -19.51 16.38
C ARG A 109 11.91 -19.93 14.96
N PRO A 110 10.77 -20.61 14.73
CA PRO A 110 10.35 -20.92 13.38
C PRO A 110 10.13 -19.60 12.61
N LEU A 111 10.74 -19.51 11.44
CA LEU A 111 10.79 -18.35 10.54
C LEU A 111 9.39 -17.75 10.26
N VAL A 112 8.35 -18.61 10.26
CA VAL A 112 6.97 -18.21 10.02
C VAL A 112 6.44 -17.23 11.08
N TYR A 113 6.76 -17.45 12.36
CA TYR A 113 6.27 -16.56 13.43
C TYR A 113 6.98 -15.19 13.41
N SER A 114 8.27 -15.19 13.07
CA SER A 114 9.05 -13.94 12.92
C SER A 114 8.52 -13.13 11.74
N LEU A 115 8.31 -13.76 10.58
CA LEU A 115 7.74 -13.14 9.39
C LEU A 115 6.34 -12.59 9.66
N ALA A 116 5.47 -13.37 10.33
CA ALA A 116 4.12 -12.92 10.67
C ALA A 116 4.17 -11.71 11.62
N GLY A 117 5.02 -11.74 12.64
CA GLY A 117 5.20 -10.61 13.56
C GLY A 117 5.70 -9.35 12.86
N LEU A 118 6.69 -9.49 11.97
CA LEU A 118 7.22 -8.38 11.17
C LEU A 118 6.15 -7.79 10.24
N LEU A 119 5.36 -8.65 9.58
CA LEU A 119 4.26 -8.22 8.71
C LEU A 119 3.20 -7.44 9.49
N VAL A 120 2.75 -7.96 10.63
CA VAL A 120 1.77 -7.28 11.49
C VAL A 120 2.33 -5.93 11.93
N PHE A 121 3.59 -5.87 12.35
CA PHE A 121 4.24 -4.63 12.76
C PHE A 121 4.32 -3.62 11.61
N ALA A 122 4.70 -4.05 10.41
CA ALA A 122 4.73 -3.20 9.22
C ALA A 122 3.34 -2.66 8.85
N VAL A 123 2.28 -3.49 8.96
CA VAL A 123 0.89 -3.07 8.72
C VAL A 123 0.45 -2.03 9.76
N VAL A 124 0.74 -2.25 11.04
CA VAL A 124 0.40 -1.27 12.10
C VAL A 124 1.10 0.07 11.85
N CYS A 125 2.40 0.06 11.55
CA CYS A 125 3.14 1.26 11.17
C CYS A 125 2.55 1.93 9.92
N GLY A 126 2.18 1.14 8.90
CA GLY A 126 1.54 1.63 7.68
C GLY A 126 0.20 2.31 7.95
N ILE A 127 -0.62 1.78 8.84
CA ILE A 127 -1.89 2.40 9.26
C ILE A 127 -1.64 3.74 9.98
N ILE A 128 -0.63 3.81 10.83
CA ILE A 128 -0.26 5.06 11.53
C ILE A 128 0.14 6.13 10.50
N VAL A 129 1.04 5.80 9.58
CA VAL A 129 1.49 6.72 8.52
C VAL A 129 0.34 7.13 7.62
N HIS A 130 -0.56 6.20 7.25
CA HIS A 130 -1.75 6.49 6.45
C HIS A 130 -2.66 7.55 7.09
N LYS A 131 -2.79 7.56 8.42
CA LYS A 131 -3.61 8.56 9.14
C LYS A 131 -2.99 9.95 9.18
N THR A 132 -1.70 10.09 8.88
CA THR A 132 -1.04 11.39 8.77
C THR A 132 -1.38 12.07 7.43
N PRO A 133 -1.28 13.40 7.31
CA PRO A 133 -1.48 14.10 6.05
C PRO A 133 -0.34 13.89 5.03
N PHE A 134 0.60 12.99 5.32
CA PHE A 134 1.82 12.76 4.54
C PHE A 134 1.52 12.46 3.06
N HIS A 135 0.70 11.43 2.78
CA HIS A 135 0.35 11.05 1.41
C HIS A 135 -0.52 12.11 0.71
N GLN A 136 -1.35 12.82 1.48
CA GLN A 136 -2.19 13.88 0.95
C GLN A 136 -1.35 15.06 0.48
N ASN A 137 -0.35 15.46 1.27
CA ASN A 137 0.60 16.51 0.89
C ASN A 137 1.44 16.11 -0.33
N LEU A 138 1.88 14.84 -0.42
CA LEU A 138 2.59 14.33 -1.59
C LEU A 138 1.71 14.33 -2.84
N LEU A 139 0.43 13.97 -2.73
CA LEU A 139 -0.51 14.04 -3.85
C LEU A 139 -0.71 15.47 -4.32
N LEU A 140 -0.92 16.43 -3.40
CA LEU A 140 -1.05 17.86 -3.74
C LEU A 140 0.21 18.39 -4.42
N SER A 141 1.40 17.97 -3.95
CA SER A 141 2.67 18.35 -4.59
C SER A 141 2.82 17.70 -5.98
N ALA A 142 2.27 16.50 -6.18
CA ALA A 142 2.25 15.83 -7.47
C ALA A 142 1.30 16.51 -8.46
N GLU A 143 0.14 16.98 -8.01
CA GLU A 143 -0.82 17.77 -8.81
C GLU A 143 -0.23 19.13 -9.21
N GLY A 144 0.61 19.72 -8.37
CA GLY A 144 1.35 20.97 -8.63
C GLY A 144 2.64 20.81 -9.43
N GLU A 145 2.91 19.63 -10.03
CA GLU A 145 4.12 19.31 -10.82
C GLU A 145 5.44 19.47 -10.05
N ASN A 146 5.39 19.57 -8.72
CA ASN A 146 6.58 19.76 -7.88
C ASN A 146 7.33 18.44 -7.58
N LEU A 147 6.82 17.28 -8.06
CA LEU A 147 7.41 15.95 -7.83
C LEU A 147 7.71 15.22 -9.15
N PRO A 148 8.90 15.46 -9.76
CA PRO A 148 9.20 14.92 -11.09
C PRO A 148 9.27 13.39 -11.14
N ILE A 149 9.73 12.73 -10.08
CA ILE A 149 9.94 11.26 -10.05
C ILE A 149 8.69 10.54 -9.54
N PHE A 150 8.12 10.98 -8.42
CA PHE A 150 7.00 10.29 -7.77
C PHE A 150 5.64 10.86 -8.18
N GLY A 151 5.59 12.04 -8.81
CA GLY A 151 4.35 12.66 -9.25
C GLY A 151 3.52 11.77 -10.17
N PRO A 152 4.06 11.25 -11.28
CA PRO A 152 3.33 10.35 -12.18
C PRO A 152 2.79 9.11 -11.48
N PHE A 153 3.55 8.56 -10.51
CA PHE A 153 3.13 7.41 -9.72
C PHE A 153 1.91 7.73 -8.85
N TYR A 154 1.93 8.85 -8.12
CA TYR A 154 0.80 9.28 -7.31
C TYR A 154 -0.43 9.59 -8.17
N LEU A 155 -0.27 10.31 -9.28
CA LEU A 155 -1.38 10.67 -10.18
C LEU A 155 -2.01 9.44 -10.85
N ASN A 156 -1.21 8.47 -11.27
CA ASN A 156 -1.72 7.25 -11.89
C ASN A 156 -2.60 6.45 -10.91
N TYR A 157 -2.14 6.28 -9.67
CA TYR A 157 -2.89 5.51 -8.67
C TYR A 157 -4.03 6.30 -8.04
N SER A 158 -3.97 7.64 -7.95
CA SER A 158 -5.07 8.45 -7.43
C SER A 158 -6.30 8.46 -8.34
N ARG A 159 -6.09 8.23 -9.64
CA ARG A 159 -7.16 8.12 -10.66
C ARG A 159 -7.66 6.68 -10.87
N MET A 160 -7.23 5.75 -10.03
CA MET A 160 -7.63 4.36 -10.12
C MET A 160 -9.13 4.22 -9.90
N GLN A 161 -9.84 3.67 -10.90
CA GLN A 161 -11.25 3.33 -10.82
C GLN A 161 -11.39 1.82 -10.55
N PHE A 162 -12.38 1.47 -9.74
CA PHE A 162 -12.69 0.07 -9.49
C PHE A 162 -13.47 -0.54 -10.65
N THR A 163 -13.20 -1.81 -10.93
CA THR A 163 -13.90 -2.57 -11.97
C THR A 163 -15.42 -2.53 -11.73
N ASP A 164 -16.18 -2.27 -12.79
CA ASP A 164 -17.65 -2.18 -12.76
C ASP A 164 -18.22 -1.05 -11.87
N THR A 165 -17.37 -0.10 -11.45
CA THR A 165 -17.83 1.07 -10.69
C THR A 165 -17.70 2.34 -11.50
N GLN A 166 -18.69 3.20 -11.36
CA GLN A 166 -18.68 4.56 -11.87
C GLN A 166 -18.81 5.51 -10.68
N THR A 167 -17.90 6.45 -10.57
CA THR A 167 -17.90 7.44 -9.49
C THR A 167 -17.80 8.82 -10.10
N GLY A 168 -18.66 9.73 -9.68
CA GLY A 168 -18.61 11.09 -10.19
C GLY A 168 -19.51 12.04 -9.42
N VAL A 169 -19.41 13.32 -9.79
CA VAL A 169 -20.23 14.41 -9.24
C VAL A 169 -21.48 14.57 -10.08
N VAL A 170 -22.64 14.64 -9.44
CA VAL A 170 -23.92 14.90 -10.10
C VAL A 170 -23.92 16.28 -10.71
N SER A 171 -24.00 16.36 -12.03
CA SER A 171 -24.06 17.59 -12.82
C SER A 171 -25.50 18.07 -13.02
N SER A 172 -26.39 17.16 -13.40
CA SER A 172 -27.80 17.40 -13.51
C SER A 172 -28.62 16.19 -13.06
N LEU A 173 -29.80 16.46 -12.58
CA LEU A 173 -30.75 15.45 -12.12
C LEU A 173 -32.09 15.67 -12.83
N SER A 174 -32.52 14.66 -13.60
CA SER A 174 -33.86 14.57 -14.20
C SER A 174 -34.56 13.34 -13.67
N GLU A 175 -35.88 13.24 -13.83
CA GLU A 175 -36.67 12.11 -13.25
C GLU A 175 -36.21 10.72 -13.72
N GLU A 176 -35.64 10.63 -14.94
CA GLU A 176 -35.20 9.35 -15.52
C GLU A 176 -33.69 9.28 -15.80
N ILE A 177 -32.98 10.44 -15.75
CA ILE A 177 -31.57 10.52 -16.15
C ILE A 177 -30.79 11.30 -15.10
N ILE A 178 -29.72 10.69 -14.61
CA ILE A 178 -28.70 11.36 -13.81
C ILE A 178 -27.47 11.57 -14.67
N GLU A 179 -27.05 12.81 -14.84
CA GLU A 179 -25.78 13.14 -15.47
C GLU A 179 -24.71 13.24 -14.37
N ILE A 180 -23.67 12.43 -14.49
CA ILE A 180 -22.51 12.48 -13.59
C ILE A 180 -21.28 12.91 -14.39
N ARG A 181 -20.45 13.74 -13.76
CA ARG A 181 -19.14 14.09 -14.28
C ARG A 181 -18.09 13.28 -13.55
N GLU A 182 -17.39 12.43 -14.30
CA GLU A 182 -16.27 11.65 -13.77
C GLU A 182 -15.04 12.54 -13.49
N PRO A 183 -14.07 12.06 -12.67
CA PRO A 183 -12.82 12.77 -12.41
C PRO A 183 -11.96 13.05 -13.66
N ASN A 184 -12.15 12.28 -14.73
CA ASN A 184 -11.50 12.45 -16.03
C ASN A 184 -12.20 13.50 -16.92
N GLY A 185 -13.27 14.15 -16.41
CA GLY A 185 -14.03 15.16 -17.12
C GLY A 185 -15.13 14.62 -18.05
N VAL A 186 -15.26 13.31 -18.20
CA VAL A 186 -16.28 12.69 -19.05
C VAL A 186 -17.66 12.84 -18.39
N LEU A 187 -18.66 13.23 -19.18
CA LEU A 187 -20.05 13.26 -18.75
C LEU A 187 -20.71 11.93 -19.09
N LEU A 188 -21.13 11.21 -18.07
CA LEU A 188 -21.89 9.98 -18.21
C LEU A 188 -23.37 10.24 -17.93
N ARG A 189 -24.23 9.78 -18.83
CA ARG A 189 -25.67 9.79 -18.65
C ARG A 189 -26.13 8.41 -18.18
N ILE A 190 -26.70 8.36 -17.00
CA ILE A 190 -27.20 7.13 -16.40
C ILE A 190 -28.72 7.20 -16.39
N SER A 191 -29.36 6.31 -17.14
CA SER A 191 -30.78 6.08 -17.03
C SER A 191 -31.10 5.33 -15.76
N VAL A 192 -31.95 5.92 -14.93
CA VAL A 192 -32.40 5.30 -13.67
C VAL A 192 -33.88 4.92 -13.84
N PRO A 193 -34.16 3.69 -14.28
CA PRO A 193 -35.51 3.23 -14.45
C PRO A 193 -36.16 2.98 -13.08
N GLY A 194 -36.79 4.01 -12.52
CA GLY A 194 -37.62 3.93 -11.32
C GLY A 194 -36.93 4.25 -9.99
N LYS A 195 -37.76 4.56 -9.00
CA LYS A 195 -37.36 4.96 -7.63
C LYS A 195 -36.61 3.87 -6.83
N GLU A 196 -36.64 2.61 -7.26
CA GLU A 196 -35.99 1.47 -6.59
C GLU A 196 -34.44 1.51 -6.64
N PHE A 197 -33.88 2.25 -7.57
CA PHE A 197 -32.41 2.36 -7.74
C PHE A 197 -31.81 3.52 -6.95
N LEU A 198 -32.65 4.41 -6.43
CA LEU A 198 -32.21 5.51 -5.58
C LEU A 198 -32.09 5.05 -4.13
N PRO A 199 -31.08 5.52 -3.37
CA PRO A 199 -30.98 5.19 -1.95
C PRO A 199 -32.22 5.67 -1.21
N ALA A 200 -32.91 4.75 -0.54
CA ALA A 200 -34.16 5.03 0.18
C ALA A 200 -33.99 6.11 1.28
N ASP A 201 -32.79 6.32 1.77
CA ASP A 201 -32.50 7.16 2.93
C ASP A 201 -32.08 8.60 2.63
N ARG A 202 -31.77 8.98 1.37
CA ARG A 202 -31.24 10.32 1.06
C ARG A 202 -31.59 10.75 -0.35
N LYS A 203 -32.16 11.96 -0.49
CA LYS A 203 -32.30 12.63 -1.77
C LYS A 203 -30.91 12.92 -2.35
N ILE A 204 -30.71 12.57 -3.62
CA ILE A 204 -29.51 12.94 -4.37
C ILE A 204 -29.75 14.35 -4.89
N GLU A 205 -28.78 15.23 -4.67
CA GLU A 205 -28.84 16.61 -5.14
C GLU A 205 -27.68 16.91 -6.11
N LYS A 206 -27.84 17.98 -6.88
CA LYS A 206 -26.75 18.47 -7.75
C LYS A 206 -25.52 18.81 -6.90
N GLY A 207 -24.37 18.32 -7.32
CA GLY A 207 -23.11 18.48 -6.60
C GLY A 207 -22.75 17.31 -5.68
N ASP A 208 -23.67 16.36 -5.46
CA ASP A 208 -23.37 15.16 -4.68
C ASP A 208 -22.38 14.25 -5.41
N VAL A 209 -21.50 13.60 -4.66
CA VAL A 209 -20.69 12.51 -5.19
C VAL A 209 -21.44 11.20 -5.02
N ILE A 210 -21.67 10.53 -6.14
CA ILE A 210 -22.30 9.22 -6.15
C ILE A 210 -21.35 8.15 -6.68
N MET A 211 -21.52 6.95 -6.14
CA MET A 211 -20.85 5.75 -6.65
C MET A 211 -21.90 4.74 -7.09
N MET A 212 -21.71 4.20 -8.28
CA MET A 212 -22.59 3.20 -8.86
C MET A 212 -21.84 1.90 -9.06
N LEU A 213 -22.48 0.79 -8.68
CA LEU A 213 -22.02 -0.57 -8.94
C LEU A 213 -23.21 -1.43 -9.39
N ASN A 214 -23.11 -2.05 -10.57
CA ASN A 214 -24.15 -2.94 -11.10
C ASN A 214 -25.55 -2.31 -11.01
N LYS A 215 -25.71 -1.08 -11.51
CA LYS A 215 -26.97 -0.28 -11.48
C LYS A 215 -27.45 0.15 -10.08
N LYS A 216 -26.78 -0.23 -8.99
CA LYS A 216 -27.08 0.25 -7.64
C LYS A 216 -26.31 1.55 -7.39
N ILE A 217 -27.03 2.60 -7.01
CA ILE A 217 -26.46 3.92 -6.75
C ILE A 217 -26.41 4.14 -5.23
N LYS A 218 -25.30 4.69 -4.74
CA LYS A 218 -25.16 5.14 -3.36
C LYS A 218 -24.46 6.49 -3.30
N LYS A 219 -24.98 7.39 -2.48
CA LYS A 219 -24.37 8.68 -2.18
C LYS A 219 -23.15 8.48 -1.28
N VAL A 220 -22.02 9.06 -1.68
CA VAL A 220 -20.78 9.09 -0.89
C VAL A 220 -20.93 10.14 0.21
N LYS A 221 -20.42 9.85 1.42
CA LYS A 221 -20.45 10.81 2.52
C LYS A 221 -19.55 12.01 2.22
N GLU A 222 -19.99 13.22 2.56
CA GLU A 222 -19.28 14.48 2.31
C GLU A 222 -17.91 14.56 3.00
N ASP A 223 -17.79 13.97 4.19
CA ASP A 223 -16.57 13.91 5.00
C ASP A 223 -15.58 12.81 4.52
N SER A 224 -15.90 12.05 3.48
CA SER A 224 -15.00 11.01 2.98
C SER A 224 -13.88 11.59 2.10
N PRO A 225 -12.65 11.08 2.18
CA PRO A 225 -11.56 11.47 1.30
C PRO A 225 -11.89 11.32 -0.19
N CYS A 226 -12.65 10.29 -0.54
CA CYS A 226 -13.16 10.06 -1.89
C CYS A 226 -14.07 11.19 -2.38
N TYR A 227 -14.96 11.72 -1.53
CA TYR A 227 -15.81 12.87 -1.86
C TYR A 227 -14.97 14.11 -2.17
N MET A 228 -14.06 14.46 -1.25
CA MET A 228 -13.20 15.64 -1.40
C MET A 228 -12.29 15.54 -2.64
N HIS A 229 -11.78 14.35 -2.94
CA HIS A 229 -10.94 14.13 -4.12
C HIS A 229 -11.73 14.33 -5.41
N ASN A 230 -12.92 13.72 -5.55
CA ASN A 230 -13.76 13.86 -6.74
C ASN A 230 -14.21 15.31 -6.98
N GLN A 231 -14.55 16.04 -5.91
CA GLN A 231 -14.91 17.46 -6.01
C GLN A 231 -13.77 18.35 -6.52
N ARG A 232 -12.50 18.02 -6.17
CA ARG A 232 -11.33 18.77 -6.67
C ARG A 232 -11.05 18.51 -8.15
N GLN A 233 -11.22 17.28 -8.61
CA GLN A 233 -10.96 16.91 -10.01
C GLN A 233 -11.99 17.50 -11.00
N VAL A 234 -13.15 17.91 -10.52
CA VAL A 234 -14.24 18.46 -11.35
C VAL A 234 -14.22 20.00 -11.41
N LYS A 235 -13.49 20.67 -10.52
CA LYS A 235 -13.27 22.12 -10.57
C LYS A 235 -12.17 22.48 -11.56
#